data_42f7724778a954428a66ac7750060dcf
#
_entry.id   42f7724778a954428a66ac7750060dcf
#
_cell.length_a   1.000
_cell.length_b   1.000
_cell.length_c   1.000
_cell.angle_alpha   90.00
_cell.angle_beta   90.00
_cell.angle_gamma   90.00
#
_symmetry.space_group_name_H-M   'P 1'
#
loop_
_entity.id
_entity.type
_entity.pdbx_description
1 polymer ?
#
loop_
_entity_poly.entity_id
_entity_poly.type
_entity_poly.pdbx_seq_one_letter_code
_entity_poly.pdbx_strand_id
1 'polypeptide(L)'
;MMDIELPYMAEYAKSGRAACKGCKSAIPMKELRIAVMVQSAFHDAKVPNWFHKACFFKKQRPSSVGDIQNYENLRFDDQKELETLIE
;
A
#
# COMPACT_ATOMS: atom_id res chain seq x y z
N MET A 1 -14.35 6.54 20.52
CA MET A 1 -13.48 5.53 19.94
C MET A 1 -12.44 6.19 19.05
N MET A 2 -11.20 5.82 19.19
CA MET A 2 -10.14 6.42 18.39
C MET A 2 -9.89 5.63 17.14
N ASP A 3 -9.82 6.34 16.03
CA ASP A 3 -9.45 5.72 14.78
C ASP A 3 -7.94 5.56 14.75
N ILE A 4 -7.50 4.34 14.54
CA ILE A 4 -6.07 4.08 14.40
C ILE A 4 -5.73 4.22 12.93
N GLU A 5 -4.93 5.24 12.61
CA GLU A 5 -4.48 5.44 11.24
C GLU A 5 -3.18 4.70 11.04
N LEU A 6 -3.23 3.66 10.22
CA LEU A 6 -2.02 2.91 9.90
C LEU A 6 -1.26 3.63 8.79
N PRO A 7 0.08 3.50 8.79
CA PRO A 7 0.90 4.24 7.81
C PRO A 7 0.82 3.71 6.39
N TYR A 8 0.34 2.48 6.21
CA TYR A 8 0.33 1.85 4.90
C TYR A 8 -1.03 1.22 4.62
N MET A 9 -1.31 1.00 3.34
CA MET A 9 -2.54 0.35 2.92
C MET A 9 -2.26 -0.51 1.69
N ALA A 10 -2.89 -1.67 1.59
CA ALA A 10 -2.74 -2.55 0.44
C ALA A 10 -4.10 -2.85 -0.18
N GLU A 11 -4.16 -2.90 -1.49
CA GLU A 11 -5.36 -3.31 -2.20
C GLU A 11 -5.01 -3.69 -3.63
N TYR A 12 -5.95 -4.35 -4.30
CA TYR A 12 -5.80 -4.63 -5.71
C TYR A 12 -6.26 -3.40 -6.50
N ALA A 13 -5.46 -2.97 -7.48
CA ALA A 13 -5.77 -1.76 -8.22
C ALA A 13 -7.14 -1.85 -8.88
N LYS A 14 -7.95 -0.83 -8.70
CA LYS A 14 -9.31 -0.79 -9.25
C LYS A 14 -9.33 -0.35 -10.70
N SER A 15 -8.25 0.28 -11.15
CA SER A 15 -8.11 0.72 -12.53
C SER A 15 -6.63 0.78 -12.86
N GLY A 16 -6.30 0.95 -14.13
CA GLY A 16 -4.91 1.10 -14.55
C GLY A 16 -4.43 2.54 -14.61
N ARG A 17 -5.14 3.45 -13.94
CA ARG A 17 -4.84 4.89 -14.04
C ARG A 17 -3.80 5.39 -13.06
N ALA A 18 -3.62 4.71 -11.94
CA ALA A 18 -2.66 5.15 -10.94
C ALA A 18 -1.24 4.87 -11.41
N ALA A 19 -0.34 5.78 -11.07
CA ALA A 19 1.07 5.61 -11.37
C ALA A 19 1.84 5.36 -10.07
N CYS A 20 2.83 4.47 -10.15
CA CYS A 20 3.70 4.19 -9.03
C CYS A 20 4.57 5.42 -8.72
N LYS A 21 4.59 5.84 -7.47
CA LYS A 21 5.41 6.98 -7.07
C LYS A 21 6.91 6.65 -7.09
N GLY A 22 7.25 5.35 -7.08
CA GLY A 22 8.64 4.94 -7.10
C GLY A 22 9.26 4.93 -8.49
N CYS A 23 8.62 4.23 -9.42
CA CYS A 23 9.16 4.06 -10.77
C CYS A 23 8.45 4.90 -11.84
N LYS A 24 7.36 5.56 -11.47
CA LYS A 24 6.58 6.44 -12.37
C LYS A 24 5.80 5.69 -13.45
N SER A 25 5.81 4.38 -13.43
CA SER A 25 5.06 3.56 -14.38
C SER A 25 3.65 3.29 -13.86
N ALA A 26 2.72 3.01 -14.78
CA ALA A 26 1.36 2.71 -14.40
C ALA A 26 1.26 1.43 -13.58
N ILE A 27 0.29 1.38 -12.69
CA ILE A 27 0.00 0.17 -11.93
C ILE A 27 -1.20 -0.48 -12.61
N PRO A 28 -1.03 -1.68 -13.19
CA PRO A 28 -2.13 -2.33 -13.91
C PRO A 28 -3.31 -2.65 -13.01
N MET A 29 -4.50 -2.64 -13.61
CA MET A 29 -5.71 -3.01 -12.89
C MET A 29 -5.59 -4.43 -12.34
N LYS A 30 -6.11 -4.65 -11.14
CA LYS A 30 -6.11 -5.92 -10.42
C LYS A 30 -4.75 -6.33 -9.86
N GLU A 31 -3.71 -5.54 -10.09
CA GLU A 31 -2.41 -5.83 -9.48
C GLU A 31 -2.41 -5.35 -8.04
N LEU A 32 -1.75 -6.10 -7.16
CA LEU A 32 -1.62 -5.68 -5.77
C LEU A 32 -0.74 -4.45 -5.70
N ARG A 33 -1.24 -3.42 -5.07
CA ARG A 33 -0.48 -2.17 -4.87
C ARG A 33 -0.50 -1.81 -3.39
N ILE A 34 0.53 -1.10 -2.95
CA ILE A 34 0.67 -0.70 -1.55
C ILE A 34 0.89 0.80 -1.51
N ALA A 35 0.18 1.46 -0.61
CA ALA A 35 0.24 2.91 -0.47
C ALA A 35 0.95 3.31 0.80
N VAL A 36 1.67 4.42 0.72
CA VAL A 36 2.09 5.17 1.89
C VAL A 36 1.05 6.24 2.11
N MET A 37 0.45 6.26 3.29
CA MET A 37 -0.59 7.24 3.61
C MET A 37 0.08 8.54 4.04
N VAL A 38 -0.18 9.61 3.32
CA VAL A 38 0.43 10.90 3.60
C VAL A 38 -0.63 11.96 3.83
N GLN A 39 -0.30 12.94 4.67
CA GLN A 39 -1.20 14.05 4.96
C GLN A 39 -1.27 14.97 3.75
N SER A 40 -2.50 15.23 3.29
CA SER A 40 -2.70 16.15 2.19
C SER A 40 -2.53 17.59 2.67
N ALA A 41 -1.90 18.42 1.85
CA ALA A 41 -1.76 19.83 2.17
C ALA A 41 -3.10 20.58 2.03
N PHE A 42 -4.03 20.00 1.30
CA PHE A 42 -5.30 20.67 0.98
C PHE A 42 -6.50 20.09 1.72
N HIS A 43 -6.32 19.01 2.43
CA HIS A 43 -7.40 18.32 3.14
C HIS A 43 -6.93 17.86 4.50
N ASP A 44 -7.86 17.74 5.42
CA ASP A 44 -7.57 17.21 6.75
C ASP A 44 -7.56 15.68 6.78
N ALA A 45 -7.32 15.06 5.65
CA ALA A 45 -7.32 13.61 5.54
C ALA A 45 -6.05 13.15 4.87
N LYS A 46 -5.65 11.92 5.18
CA LYS A 46 -4.51 11.32 4.52
C LYS A 46 -4.92 10.77 3.16
N VAL A 47 -4.00 10.86 2.21
CA VAL A 47 -4.21 10.34 0.86
C VAL A 47 -3.17 9.28 0.56
N PRO A 48 -3.52 8.28 -0.27
CA PRO A 48 -2.58 7.23 -0.59
C PRO A 48 -1.61 7.64 -1.70
N ASN A 49 -0.33 7.34 -1.49
CA ASN A 49 0.68 7.41 -2.53
C ASN A 49 0.97 5.97 -2.93
N TRP A 50 0.52 5.58 -4.10
CA TRP A 50 0.56 4.18 -4.53
C TRP A 50 1.92 3.78 -5.08
N PHE A 51 2.29 2.53 -4.82
CA PHE A 51 3.53 1.93 -5.31
C PHE A 51 3.26 0.52 -5.78
N HIS A 52 4.02 0.07 -6.78
CA HIS A 52 4.08 -1.35 -7.04
C HIS A 52 4.63 -2.05 -5.79
N LYS A 53 4.25 -3.31 -5.59
CA LYS A 53 4.71 -4.05 -4.41
C LYS A 53 6.24 -4.01 -4.29
N ALA A 54 6.94 -4.32 -5.37
CA ALA A 54 8.40 -4.33 -5.35
C ALA A 54 8.97 -2.94 -5.08
N CYS A 55 8.37 -1.90 -5.67
CA CYS A 55 8.86 -0.54 -5.47
C CYS A 55 8.64 -0.07 -4.04
N PHE A 56 7.51 -0.47 -3.44
CA PHE A 56 7.22 -0.13 -2.06
C PHE A 56 8.30 -0.67 -1.13
N PHE A 57 8.65 -1.94 -1.27
CA PHE A 57 9.61 -2.56 -0.37
C PHE A 57 11.05 -2.14 -0.62
N LYS A 58 11.31 -1.43 -1.70
CA LYS A 58 12.62 -0.80 -1.90
C LYS A 58 12.79 0.44 -1.03
N LYS A 59 11.69 1.10 -0.69
CA LYS A 59 11.75 2.39 0.02
C LYS A 59 11.22 2.32 1.44
N GLN A 60 10.31 1.40 1.71
CA GLN A 60 9.65 1.32 3.02
C GLN A 60 9.88 -0.04 3.65
N ARG A 61 9.96 -0.05 4.98
CA ARG A 61 10.12 -1.30 5.73
C ARG A 61 9.12 -1.31 6.88
N PRO A 62 7.91 -1.83 6.64
CA PRO A 62 6.94 -1.97 7.71
C PRO A 62 7.49 -2.88 8.81
N SER A 63 7.13 -2.57 10.05
CA SER A 63 7.55 -3.42 11.17
C SER A 63 6.80 -4.74 11.20
N SER A 64 5.56 -4.73 10.74
CA SER A 64 4.75 -5.94 10.69
C SER A 64 3.60 -5.72 9.72
N VAL A 65 2.92 -6.83 9.37
CA VAL A 65 1.74 -6.73 8.50
C VAL A 65 0.61 -5.95 9.19
N GLY A 66 0.66 -5.81 10.50
CA GLY A 66 -0.32 -5.02 11.22
C GLY A 66 -0.26 -3.54 10.90
N ASP A 67 0.83 -3.06 10.30
CA ASP A 67 0.95 -1.66 9.88
C ASP A 67 0.26 -1.40 8.55
N ILE A 68 -0.23 -2.43 7.88
CA ILE A 68 -0.83 -2.31 6.55
C ILE A 68 -2.34 -2.45 6.67
N GLN A 69 -3.06 -1.39 6.33
CA GLN A 69 -4.52 -1.44 6.31
C GLN A 69 -4.99 -2.37 5.21
N ASN A 70 -6.12 -3.02 5.45
CA ASN A 70 -6.76 -3.90 4.47
C ASN A 70 -6.00 -5.20 4.19
N TYR A 71 -4.98 -5.47 5.00
CA TYR A 71 -4.17 -6.68 4.83
C TYR A 71 -5.03 -7.96 4.88
N GLU A 72 -5.97 -8.01 5.81
CA GLU A 72 -6.80 -9.20 6.01
C GLU A 72 -7.76 -9.47 4.85
N ASN A 73 -7.95 -8.51 3.97
CA ASN A 73 -8.83 -8.68 2.80
C ASN A 73 -8.07 -9.11 1.55
N LEU A 74 -6.76 -9.30 1.66
CA LEU A 74 -5.96 -9.74 0.54
C LEU A 74 -6.06 -11.25 0.39
N ARG A 75 -5.71 -11.75 -0.80
CA ARG A 75 -5.64 -13.18 -1.03
C ARG A 75 -4.59 -13.80 -0.12
N PHE A 76 -4.81 -15.05 0.26
CA PHE A 76 -3.89 -15.74 1.16
C PHE A 76 -2.46 -15.76 0.63
N ASP A 77 -2.30 -16.01 -0.68
CA ASP A 77 -0.97 -16.02 -1.30
C ASP A 77 -0.25 -14.68 -1.14
N ASP A 78 -1.00 -13.61 -1.34
CA ASP A 78 -0.43 -12.27 -1.23
C ASP A 78 -0.09 -11.93 0.21
N GLN A 79 -0.92 -12.38 1.15
CA GLN A 79 -0.61 -12.19 2.56
C GLN A 79 0.69 -12.88 2.94
N LYS A 80 0.87 -14.09 2.46
CA LYS A 80 2.10 -14.84 2.74
C LYS A 80 3.32 -14.17 2.14
N GLU A 81 3.18 -13.65 0.92
CA GLU A 81 4.28 -12.96 0.27
C GLU A 81 4.67 -11.70 1.03
N LEU A 82 3.69 -10.94 1.49
CA LEU A 82 3.98 -9.72 2.26
C LEU A 82 4.67 -10.04 3.58
N GLU A 83 4.25 -11.12 4.25
CA GLU A 83 4.92 -11.55 5.47
C GLU A 83 6.39 -11.85 5.21
N THR A 84 6.68 -12.52 4.10
CA THR A 84 8.05 -12.86 3.73
C THR A 84 8.88 -11.60 3.43
N LEU A 85 8.27 -10.64 2.73
CA LEU A 85 8.97 -9.41 2.36
C LEU A 85 9.24 -8.51 3.56
N ILE A 86 8.41 -8.58 4.59
CA ILE A 86 8.56 -7.76 5.79
C ILE A 86 9.63 -8.34 6.71
N GLU A 87 9.81 -9.63 6.74
CA GLU A 87 10.79 -10.27 7.61
C GLU A 87 12.23 -9.92 7.26
#